data_f6760572fec18b6db64eb827f11a9091
#
_entry.id   f6760572fec18b6db64eb827f11a9091
#
_cell.length_a   1.000
_cell.length_b   1.000
_cell.length_c   1.000
_cell.angle_alpha   90.00
_cell.angle_beta   90.00
_cell.angle_gamma   90.00
#
_symmetry.space_group_name_H-M   'P 1'
#
loop_
_entity.id
_entity.type
_entity.pdbx_description
1 polymer ?
#
loop_
_entity_poly.entity_id
_entity_poly.type
_entity_poly.pdbx_seq_one_letter_code
_entity_poly.pdbx_strand_id
1 'polypeptide(L)'
;SLDNYDKDADIVAKIAGYEADKSTLVADNMNEITHIFYHSLVVDPERGFAGNDSAAAGFKQWMTTVDEFNKITQAMYDNGYVLIDLHDMVTETTDENGTVHFTTNQIMLPEGKKPFVLSLDDLSYYHSYDGRGVASKIVLDENGKPTCEYIQADGTTVTGAYDCIPLLDQFLEEHPDGAYHGARGTIALTGYNGILGYRTDIAYKTRENLTADQQAWLDAHPDFDYDKECEEAKKVADAIKADGWKFASHTWGHIRIGDASLESIQKDTEKWLSYVAPLVGGTDTIIFAHGQDLADWHDYSSDNEKFTYLKSQGFNFFCNVDSSQYFLQIRDNYVRQGRRNLDGYRLWNDVHGEKNRTSDLFDATQILDPARTDMPPL
;
A
#
# COMPACT_ATOMS: atom_id res chain seq x y z
N SER A 1 34.15 2.89 4.50
CA SER A 1 35.00 2.46 5.62
C SER A 1 35.88 3.61 6.06
N LEU A 2 35.89 3.92 7.35
CA LEU A 2 36.81 4.90 7.92
C LEU A 2 38.16 4.20 8.10
N ASP A 3 39.21 4.72 7.47
CA ASP A 3 40.56 4.22 7.68
C ASP A 3 40.98 4.43 9.17
N ASN A 4 41.51 3.38 9.80
CA ASN A 4 41.92 3.35 11.20
C ASN A 4 40.78 3.46 12.26
N TYR A 5 39.56 3.02 11.93
CA TYR A 5 38.45 2.98 12.93
C TYR A 5 38.79 2.14 14.17
N ASP A 6 39.68 1.15 14.00
CA ASP A 6 40.18 0.26 15.04
C ASP A 6 41.06 0.98 16.12
N LYS A 7 41.47 2.23 15.84
CA LYS A 7 42.25 3.06 16.75
C LYS A 7 41.39 4.07 17.52
N ASP A 8 40.12 4.22 17.15
CA ASP A 8 39.17 5.08 17.83
C ASP A 8 38.38 4.26 18.88
N ALA A 9 38.66 4.45 20.14
CA ALA A 9 38.05 3.67 21.23
C ALA A 9 36.53 3.81 21.30
N ASP A 10 35.97 4.96 20.94
CA ASP A 10 34.52 5.20 20.96
C ASP A 10 33.86 4.47 19.82
N ILE A 11 34.47 4.44 18.62
CA ILE A 11 33.99 3.68 17.48
C ILE A 11 34.05 2.18 17.77
N VAL A 12 35.17 1.69 18.30
CA VAL A 12 35.31 0.28 18.67
C VAL A 12 34.29 -0.14 19.72
N ALA A 13 34.03 0.69 20.72
CA ALA A 13 33.03 0.42 21.77
C ALA A 13 31.58 0.37 21.14
N LYS A 14 31.26 1.27 20.22
CA LYS A 14 29.97 1.24 19.50
C LYS A 14 29.82 0.01 18.66
N ILE A 15 30.85 -0.40 17.90
CA ILE A 15 30.83 -1.63 17.11
C ILE A 15 30.58 -2.84 18.01
N ALA A 16 31.32 -2.96 19.12
CA ALA A 16 31.12 -4.05 20.05
C ALA A 16 29.71 -4.07 20.67
N GLY A 17 29.13 -2.90 20.93
CA GLY A 17 27.73 -2.78 21.34
C GLY A 17 26.76 -3.31 20.29
N TYR A 18 26.90 -2.88 19.04
CA TYR A 18 26.06 -3.37 17.93
C TYR A 18 26.22 -4.87 17.67
N GLU A 19 27.43 -5.44 17.81
CA GLU A 19 27.64 -6.88 17.68
C GLU A 19 27.00 -7.66 18.84
N ALA A 20 27.02 -7.10 20.07
CA ALA A 20 26.33 -7.68 21.20
C ALA A 20 24.81 -7.66 20.98
N ASP A 21 24.25 -6.53 20.56
CA ASP A 21 22.82 -6.41 20.25
C ASP A 21 22.42 -7.39 19.12
N LYS A 22 23.21 -7.46 18.05
CA LYS A 22 22.99 -8.40 16.94
C LYS A 22 22.98 -9.86 17.41
N SER A 23 23.78 -10.22 18.41
CA SER A 23 23.83 -11.57 18.95
C SER A 23 22.57 -11.97 19.74
N THR A 24 21.70 -11.01 20.08
CA THR A 24 20.43 -11.25 20.78
C THR A 24 19.24 -11.40 19.82
N LEU A 25 19.45 -11.14 18.52
CA LEU A 25 18.40 -11.26 17.53
C LEU A 25 18.05 -12.74 17.30
N VAL A 26 16.77 -13.00 17.09
CA VAL A 26 16.24 -14.32 16.78
C VAL A 26 15.61 -14.32 15.38
N ALA A 27 15.65 -15.47 14.73
CA ALA A 27 15.01 -15.64 13.42
C ALA A 27 13.51 -15.82 13.59
N ASP A 28 12.73 -15.01 12.89
CA ASP A 28 11.28 -15.14 12.89
C ASP A 28 10.80 -16.30 12.02
N ASN A 29 9.60 -16.80 12.33
CA ASN A 29 8.93 -17.77 11.50
C ASN A 29 8.34 -17.11 10.26
N MET A 30 8.97 -17.31 9.10
CA MET A 30 8.54 -16.72 7.84
C MET A 30 7.09 -17.05 7.47
N ASN A 31 6.54 -18.19 7.94
CA ASN A 31 5.15 -18.57 7.67
C ASN A 31 4.15 -17.83 8.57
N GLU A 32 4.60 -17.05 9.54
CA GLU A 32 3.79 -16.27 10.46
C GLU A 32 3.91 -14.75 10.20
N ILE A 33 4.37 -14.34 9.02
CA ILE A 33 4.41 -12.94 8.61
C ILE A 33 3.07 -12.56 8.00
N THR A 34 2.33 -11.72 8.70
CA THR A 34 1.05 -11.19 8.22
C THR A 34 1.27 -10.03 7.26
N HIS A 35 0.42 -9.89 6.24
CA HIS A 35 0.39 -8.74 5.34
C HIS A 35 -0.96 -8.03 5.52
N ILE A 36 -0.92 -6.82 6.03
CA ILE A 36 -2.11 -5.99 6.24
C ILE A 36 -2.23 -4.93 5.15
N PHE A 37 -3.45 -4.46 4.87
CA PHE A 37 -3.63 -3.36 3.94
C PHE A 37 -4.76 -2.42 4.32
N TYR A 38 -4.62 -1.17 3.84
CA TYR A 38 -5.60 -0.10 3.93
C TYR A 38 -5.93 0.45 2.53
N HIS A 39 -7.01 1.21 2.45
CA HIS A 39 -7.27 2.20 1.41
C HIS A 39 -6.99 3.60 1.95
N SER A 40 -7.32 4.65 1.18
CA SER A 40 -7.26 6.04 1.67
C SER A 40 -8.09 6.21 2.94
N LEU A 41 -7.67 7.14 3.81
CA LEU A 41 -8.30 7.34 5.10
C LEU A 41 -9.44 8.36 5.06
N VAL A 42 -10.45 8.13 5.87
CA VAL A 42 -11.50 9.11 6.14
C VAL A 42 -11.00 10.10 7.20
N VAL A 43 -10.84 11.36 6.80
CA VAL A 43 -10.38 12.47 7.65
C VAL A 43 -11.53 13.03 8.49
N ASP A 44 -12.69 13.16 7.86
CA ASP A 44 -13.93 13.70 8.46
C ASP A 44 -15.05 12.66 8.33
N PRO A 45 -15.24 11.83 9.37
CA PRO A 45 -16.26 10.78 9.35
C PRO A 45 -17.69 11.32 9.20
N GLU A 46 -17.99 12.52 9.71
CA GLU A 46 -19.32 13.11 9.55
C GLU A 46 -19.66 13.37 8.08
N ARG A 47 -18.66 13.78 7.29
CA ARG A 47 -18.81 13.98 5.84
C ARG A 47 -18.68 12.67 5.06
N GLY A 48 -17.68 11.84 5.40
CA GLY A 48 -17.40 10.59 4.71
C GLY A 48 -18.54 9.59 4.81
N PHE A 49 -19.14 9.47 5.99
CA PHE A 49 -20.23 8.53 6.27
C PHE A 49 -21.61 9.10 6.01
N ALA A 50 -21.72 10.39 5.64
CA ALA A 50 -23.00 11.03 5.38
C ALA A 50 -23.68 10.49 4.12
N GLY A 51 -25.00 10.34 4.20
CA GLY A 51 -25.82 9.87 3.07
C GLY A 51 -25.98 8.36 3.00
N ASN A 52 -26.73 7.92 1.98
CA ASN A 52 -27.06 6.51 1.73
C ASN A 52 -26.71 6.09 0.29
N ASP A 53 -25.81 6.82 -0.35
CA ASP A 53 -25.30 6.48 -1.67
C ASP A 53 -24.20 5.42 -1.62
N SER A 54 -23.81 4.90 -2.77
CA SER A 54 -22.78 3.86 -2.87
C SER A 54 -21.40 4.33 -2.39
N ALA A 55 -21.08 5.63 -2.51
CA ALA A 55 -19.83 6.16 -2.04
C ALA A 55 -19.77 6.22 -0.51
N ALA A 56 -20.83 6.69 0.17
CA ALA A 56 -20.92 6.65 1.62
C ALA A 56 -20.87 5.21 2.16
N ALA A 57 -21.56 4.28 1.49
CA ALA A 57 -21.46 2.85 1.83
C ALA A 57 -20.03 2.33 1.67
N GLY A 58 -19.36 2.65 0.55
CA GLY A 58 -17.98 2.27 0.30
C GLY A 58 -17.02 2.82 1.36
N PHE A 59 -17.16 4.08 1.77
CA PHE A 59 -16.33 4.67 2.83
C PHE A 59 -16.53 4.00 4.19
N LYS A 60 -17.78 3.65 4.53
CA LYS A 60 -18.05 2.87 5.73
C LYS A 60 -17.46 1.46 5.68
N GLN A 61 -17.48 0.81 4.52
CA GLN A 61 -17.06 -0.58 4.37
C GLN A 61 -15.53 -0.70 4.23
N TRP A 62 -14.95 0.05 3.29
CA TRP A 62 -13.59 -0.20 2.79
C TRP A 62 -12.53 0.76 3.32
N MET A 63 -12.93 1.88 3.95
CA MET A 63 -11.96 2.85 4.45
C MET A 63 -11.88 2.83 5.97
N THR A 64 -10.69 3.11 6.47
CA THR A 64 -10.38 3.34 7.88
C THR A 64 -10.40 4.84 8.15
N THR A 65 -10.79 5.29 9.34
CA THR A 65 -10.63 6.71 9.70
C THR A 65 -9.19 7.00 10.10
N VAL A 66 -8.79 8.27 10.09
CA VAL A 66 -7.47 8.70 10.59
C VAL A 66 -7.29 8.29 12.06
N ASP A 67 -8.33 8.41 12.88
CA ASP A 67 -8.30 8.01 14.30
C ASP A 67 -8.07 6.49 14.44
N GLU A 68 -8.81 5.68 13.67
CA GLU A 68 -8.65 4.23 13.64
C GLU A 68 -7.24 3.83 13.20
N PHE A 69 -6.72 4.44 12.12
CA PHE A 69 -5.37 4.17 11.62
C PHE A 69 -4.29 4.46 12.66
N ASN A 70 -4.34 5.61 13.32
CA ASN A 70 -3.38 6.01 14.35
C ASN A 70 -3.43 5.05 15.55
N LYS A 71 -4.63 4.68 15.99
CA LYS A 71 -4.81 3.71 17.10
C LYS A 71 -4.30 2.33 16.73
N ILE A 72 -4.56 1.85 15.52
CA ILE A 72 -4.06 0.55 15.03
C ILE A 72 -2.53 0.56 14.98
N THR A 73 -1.94 1.60 14.40
CA THR A 73 -0.48 1.74 14.27
C THR A 73 0.19 1.71 15.64
N GLN A 74 -0.32 2.48 16.60
CA GLN A 74 0.17 2.47 17.97
C GLN A 74 0.00 1.12 18.65
N ALA A 75 -1.18 0.50 18.54
CA ALA A 75 -1.46 -0.79 19.18
C ALA A 75 -0.59 -1.92 18.62
N MET A 76 -0.36 -1.94 17.30
CA MET A 76 0.53 -2.91 16.68
C MET A 76 1.98 -2.72 17.15
N TYR A 77 2.46 -1.49 17.22
CA TYR A 77 3.79 -1.17 17.75
C TYR A 77 3.94 -1.64 19.21
N ASP A 78 2.96 -1.32 20.08
CA ASP A 78 2.94 -1.72 21.49
C ASP A 78 2.89 -3.25 21.65
N ASN A 79 2.23 -3.95 20.72
CA ASN A 79 2.18 -5.41 20.66
C ASN A 79 3.42 -6.05 20.01
N GLY A 80 4.44 -5.24 19.73
CA GLY A 80 5.75 -5.69 19.24
C GLY A 80 5.82 -5.95 17.74
N TYR A 81 4.86 -5.49 16.94
CA TYR A 81 4.94 -5.59 15.49
C TYR A 81 5.99 -4.63 14.92
N VAL A 82 6.77 -5.12 13.95
CA VAL A 82 7.82 -4.39 13.23
C VAL A 82 7.55 -4.47 11.74
N LEU A 83 7.45 -3.31 11.09
CA LEU A 83 7.21 -3.25 9.65
C LEU A 83 8.45 -3.72 8.89
N ILE A 84 8.24 -4.65 7.96
CA ILE A 84 9.25 -5.11 7.01
C ILE A 84 8.81 -4.83 5.57
N ASP A 85 9.76 -4.73 4.66
CA ASP A 85 9.47 -4.71 3.23
C ASP A 85 9.10 -6.11 2.73
N LEU A 86 8.17 -6.19 1.79
CA LEU A 86 7.79 -7.45 1.13
C LEU A 86 9.01 -8.19 0.55
N HIS A 87 9.98 -7.44 0.01
CA HIS A 87 11.19 -7.99 -0.59
C HIS A 87 12.23 -8.47 0.45
N ASP A 88 12.16 -8.01 1.71
CA ASP A 88 13.05 -8.50 2.78
C ASP A 88 12.91 -10.00 3.03
N MET A 89 11.78 -10.58 2.66
CA MET A 89 11.50 -12.00 2.86
C MET A 89 12.31 -12.93 1.96
N VAL A 90 12.95 -12.40 0.90
CA VAL A 90 13.68 -13.20 -0.08
C VAL A 90 14.98 -12.54 -0.51
N THR A 91 15.93 -13.36 -0.97
CA THR A 91 17.05 -12.91 -1.77
C THR A 91 16.77 -13.25 -3.22
N GLU A 92 16.82 -12.24 -4.08
CA GLU A 92 16.70 -12.38 -5.51
C GLU A 92 18.08 -12.61 -6.13
N THR A 93 18.17 -13.57 -7.04
CA THR A 93 19.33 -13.79 -7.91
C THR A 93 18.87 -13.95 -9.34
N THR A 94 19.69 -13.50 -10.29
CA THR A 94 19.40 -13.66 -11.72
C THR A 94 20.46 -14.56 -12.34
N ASP A 95 20.03 -15.59 -13.05
CA ASP A 95 20.93 -16.51 -13.75
C ASP A 95 21.50 -15.87 -15.05
N GLU A 96 22.40 -16.59 -15.72
CA GLU A 96 23.02 -16.16 -16.98
C GLU A 96 22.06 -16.01 -18.16
N ASN A 97 20.83 -16.55 -18.04
CA ASN A 97 19.76 -16.42 -19.04
C ASN A 97 18.81 -15.26 -18.71
N GLY A 98 19.02 -14.54 -17.59
CA GLY A 98 18.15 -13.48 -17.12
C GLY A 98 16.92 -13.97 -16.33
N THR A 99 16.91 -15.25 -15.92
CA THR A 99 15.82 -15.80 -15.10
C THR A 99 16.03 -15.41 -13.64
N VAL A 100 14.96 -14.92 -13.02
CA VAL A 100 14.95 -14.55 -11.61
C VAL A 100 14.65 -15.77 -10.75
N HIS A 101 15.46 -15.95 -9.70
CA HIS A 101 15.33 -17.00 -8.70
C HIS A 101 15.24 -16.41 -7.30
N PHE A 102 14.39 -16.96 -6.44
CA PHE A 102 14.20 -16.54 -5.07
C PHE A 102 14.65 -17.61 -4.09
N THR A 103 15.37 -17.18 -3.07
CA THR A 103 15.64 -17.97 -1.86
C THR A 103 15.08 -17.24 -0.64
N THR A 104 14.51 -17.99 0.31
CA THR A 104 13.94 -17.44 1.53
C THR A 104 15.03 -16.83 2.41
N ASN A 105 14.82 -15.59 2.86
CA ASN A 105 15.67 -14.93 3.85
C ASN A 105 15.21 -15.31 5.27
N GLN A 106 16.03 -14.92 6.26
CA GLN A 106 15.65 -14.89 7.65
C GLN A 106 15.47 -13.44 8.10
N ILE A 107 14.30 -13.10 8.60
CA ILE A 107 14.07 -11.82 9.28
C ILE A 107 14.56 -11.99 10.71
N MET A 108 15.53 -11.18 11.11
CA MET A 108 16.18 -11.23 12.42
C MET A 108 15.71 -10.06 13.26
N LEU A 109 14.90 -10.30 14.29
CA LEU A 109 14.34 -9.29 15.19
C LEU A 109 14.72 -9.60 16.66
N PRO A 110 14.63 -8.62 17.57
CA PRO A 110 14.69 -8.87 19.00
C PRO A 110 13.60 -9.87 19.45
N GLU A 111 13.88 -10.68 20.44
CA GLU A 111 12.93 -11.66 20.98
C GLU A 111 11.59 -10.98 21.36
N GLY A 112 10.48 -11.57 20.90
CA GLY A 112 9.12 -11.06 21.12
C GLY A 112 8.63 -10.03 20.12
N LYS A 113 9.50 -9.52 19.24
CA LYS A 113 9.04 -8.71 18.08
C LYS A 113 8.49 -9.61 16.98
N LYS A 114 7.59 -9.07 16.14
CA LYS A 114 6.85 -9.81 15.11
C LYS A 114 6.87 -9.03 13.80
N PRO A 115 7.38 -9.59 12.70
CA PRO A 115 7.38 -8.89 11.43
C PRO A 115 5.98 -8.84 10.80
N PHE A 116 5.67 -7.73 10.12
CA PHE A 116 4.49 -7.61 9.27
C PHE A 116 4.79 -6.79 8.01
N VAL A 117 4.02 -7.03 6.96
CA VAL A 117 4.07 -6.28 5.69
C VAL A 117 2.84 -5.39 5.60
N LEU A 118 3.00 -4.21 4.99
CA LEU A 118 1.95 -3.23 4.76
C LEU A 118 1.79 -2.92 3.28
N SER A 119 0.54 -2.83 2.80
CA SER A 119 0.23 -2.20 1.52
C SER A 119 -0.94 -1.23 1.61
N LEU A 120 -1.03 -0.34 0.62
CA LEU A 120 -2.10 0.65 0.47
C LEU A 120 -2.72 0.47 -0.90
N ASP A 121 -4.04 0.31 -0.97
CA ASP A 121 -4.76 0.12 -2.21
C ASP A 121 -5.44 1.44 -2.63
N ASP A 122 -5.54 1.66 -3.95
CA ASP A 122 -6.35 2.75 -4.55
C ASP A 122 -5.97 4.17 -4.12
N LEU A 123 -4.68 4.48 -3.95
CA LEU A 123 -4.22 5.84 -3.64
C LEU A 123 -4.29 6.76 -4.88
N SER A 124 -5.46 6.76 -5.54
CA SER A 124 -5.73 7.55 -6.75
C SER A 124 -6.58 8.78 -6.48
N TYR A 125 -7.26 8.84 -5.33
CA TYR A 125 -8.17 9.93 -4.94
C TYR A 125 -9.18 10.23 -6.07
N TYR A 126 -10.08 9.27 -6.29
CA TYR A 126 -11.08 9.31 -7.36
C TYR A 126 -12.04 10.49 -7.21
N HIS A 127 -12.64 10.96 -8.31
CA HIS A 127 -13.63 12.03 -8.27
C HIS A 127 -14.83 11.74 -7.35
N SER A 128 -15.15 10.47 -7.13
CA SER A 128 -16.18 10.07 -6.16
C SER A 128 -15.82 10.42 -4.71
N TYR A 129 -14.55 10.77 -4.43
CA TYR A 129 -14.07 11.21 -3.11
C TYR A 129 -14.16 12.72 -2.91
N ASP A 130 -14.29 13.49 -3.99
CA ASP A 130 -14.28 14.95 -3.94
C ASP A 130 -15.32 15.50 -2.97
N GLY A 131 -14.87 16.30 -2.00
CA GLY A 131 -15.72 16.88 -0.97
C GLY A 131 -16.29 15.91 0.07
N ARG A 132 -15.84 14.66 0.12
CA ARG A 132 -16.37 13.59 0.96
C ARG A 132 -15.57 13.32 2.25
N GLY A 133 -14.75 14.27 2.69
CA GLY A 133 -14.03 14.14 3.97
C GLY A 133 -12.82 13.21 3.91
N VAL A 134 -12.22 13.04 2.74
CA VAL A 134 -10.94 12.35 2.49
C VAL A 134 -9.95 13.32 1.88
N ALA A 135 -8.65 13.01 1.94
CA ALA A 135 -7.63 13.80 1.26
C ALA A 135 -7.90 13.85 -0.26
N SER A 136 -7.47 14.92 -0.91
CA SER A 136 -7.68 15.11 -2.35
C SER A 136 -6.45 14.72 -3.19
N LYS A 137 -5.24 14.81 -2.57
CA LYS A 137 -3.98 14.63 -3.29
C LYS A 137 -2.83 14.46 -2.31
N ILE A 138 -1.80 13.71 -2.69
CA ILE A 138 -0.49 13.78 -2.05
C ILE A 138 0.29 14.92 -2.70
N VAL A 139 0.87 15.79 -1.87
CA VAL A 139 1.70 16.91 -2.28
C VAL A 139 3.01 16.90 -1.51
N LEU A 140 3.96 17.75 -1.86
CA LEU A 140 5.19 17.92 -1.08
C LEU A 140 5.08 19.17 -0.19
N ASP A 141 5.56 19.05 1.04
CA ASP A 141 5.72 20.20 1.94
C ASP A 141 6.92 21.08 1.53
N GLU A 142 7.20 22.11 2.29
CA GLU A 142 8.32 23.05 2.05
C GLU A 142 9.71 22.40 2.13
N ASN A 143 9.81 21.22 2.77
CA ASN A 143 11.03 20.42 2.89
C ASN A 143 11.12 19.32 1.82
N GLY A 144 10.13 19.22 0.92
CA GLY A 144 10.03 18.18 -0.10
C GLY A 144 9.55 16.84 0.43
N LYS A 145 8.93 16.79 1.61
CA LYS A 145 8.36 15.58 2.21
C LYS A 145 6.92 15.36 1.74
N PRO A 146 6.51 14.09 1.52
CA PRO A 146 5.12 13.77 1.20
C PRO A 146 4.16 14.19 2.32
N THR A 147 3.13 14.92 1.95
CA THR A 147 2.01 15.32 2.81
C THR A 147 0.72 15.30 1.99
N CYS A 148 -0.43 15.61 2.58
CA CYS A 148 -1.70 15.60 1.87
C CYS A 148 -2.29 16.99 1.72
N GLU A 149 -2.99 17.20 0.62
CA GLU A 149 -3.96 18.28 0.45
C GLU A 149 -5.34 17.77 0.89
N TYR A 150 -6.06 18.59 1.64
CA TYR A 150 -7.40 18.29 2.12
C TYR A 150 -8.31 19.51 1.98
N ILE A 151 -9.50 19.30 1.43
CA ILE A 151 -10.53 20.33 1.26
C ILE A 151 -11.51 20.25 2.43
N GLN A 152 -11.47 21.25 3.32
CA GLN A 152 -12.34 21.36 4.48
C GLN A 152 -13.80 21.59 4.09
N ALA A 153 -14.71 21.49 5.06
CA ALA A 153 -16.16 21.64 4.84
C ALA A 153 -16.56 23.03 4.32
N ASP A 154 -15.78 24.07 4.64
CA ASP A 154 -15.97 25.44 4.16
C ASP A 154 -15.36 25.70 2.79
N GLY A 155 -14.74 24.68 2.15
CA GLY A 155 -14.05 24.78 0.86
C GLY A 155 -12.59 25.26 0.96
N THR A 156 -12.06 25.53 2.16
CA THR A 156 -10.68 25.90 2.35
C THR A 156 -9.77 24.69 2.13
N THR A 157 -8.74 24.85 1.31
CA THR A 157 -7.70 23.83 1.12
C THR A 157 -6.59 24.00 2.16
N VAL A 158 -6.26 22.92 2.84
CA VAL A 158 -5.17 22.86 3.84
C VAL A 158 -4.25 21.69 3.52
N THR A 159 -3.02 21.76 4.02
CA THR A 159 -2.04 20.67 3.90
C THR A 159 -1.71 20.09 5.27
N GLY A 160 -1.45 18.78 5.32
CA GLY A 160 -1.14 18.08 6.57
C GLY A 160 -1.12 16.56 6.40
N ALA A 161 -0.92 15.85 7.51
CA ALA A 161 -0.91 14.40 7.53
C ALA A 161 -2.36 13.86 7.59
N TYR A 162 -2.99 13.72 6.44
CA TYR A 162 -4.39 13.32 6.30
C TYR A 162 -4.59 11.93 5.68
N ASP A 163 -3.50 11.21 5.38
CA ASP A 163 -3.58 9.83 4.86
C ASP A 163 -2.38 9.00 5.34
N CYS A 164 -2.41 7.70 5.06
CA CYS A 164 -1.48 6.69 5.57
C CYS A 164 0.00 7.07 5.39
N ILE A 165 0.40 7.61 4.25
CA ILE A 165 1.82 7.90 3.95
C ILE A 165 2.40 8.88 4.97
N PRO A 166 1.94 10.14 5.07
CA PRO A 166 2.56 11.08 6.02
C PRO A 166 2.33 10.70 7.48
N LEU A 167 1.21 10.04 7.82
CA LEU A 167 0.95 9.60 9.18
C LEU A 167 1.93 8.51 9.63
N LEU A 168 2.16 7.50 8.77
CA LEU A 168 3.12 6.44 9.08
C LEU A 168 4.55 6.96 9.12
N ASP A 169 4.92 7.86 8.18
CA ASP A 169 6.26 8.43 8.15
C ASP A 169 6.55 9.23 9.44
N GLN A 170 5.61 10.05 9.90
CA GLN A 170 5.71 10.76 11.19
C GLN A 170 5.81 9.79 12.37
N PHE A 171 4.99 8.75 12.39
CA PHE A 171 5.05 7.74 13.44
C PHE A 171 6.41 7.04 13.50
N LEU A 172 6.97 6.66 12.35
CA LEU A 172 8.26 5.97 12.29
C LEU A 172 9.47 6.91 12.47
N GLU A 173 9.32 8.22 12.27
CA GLU A 173 10.32 9.21 12.71
C GLU A 173 10.42 9.26 14.24
N GLU A 174 9.30 9.11 14.95
CA GLU A 174 9.25 9.05 16.42
C GLU A 174 9.62 7.65 16.96
N HIS A 175 9.34 6.59 16.20
CA HIS A 175 9.55 5.18 16.55
C HIS A 175 10.38 4.44 15.49
N PRO A 176 11.67 4.77 15.30
CA PRO A 176 12.47 4.18 14.23
C PRO A 176 12.70 2.66 14.36
N ASP A 177 12.53 2.11 15.56
CA ASP A 177 12.56 0.67 15.82
C ASP A 177 11.26 -0.06 15.41
N GLY A 178 10.23 0.68 15.00
CA GLY A 178 8.99 0.15 14.44
C GLY A 178 9.13 -0.34 12.99
N ALA A 179 10.28 -0.10 12.34
CA ALA A 179 10.53 -0.52 10.96
C ALA A 179 11.90 -1.19 10.82
N TYR A 180 11.92 -2.36 10.21
CA TYR A 180 13.13 -3.11 9.87
C TYR A 180 13.86 -2.43 8.72
N HIS A 181 15.11 -2.06 8.90
CA HIS A 181 15.94 -1.37 7.90
C HIS A 181 15.31 -0.10 7.30
N GLY A 182 14.42 0.57 8.02
CA GLY A 182 13.69 1.72 7.52
C GLY A 182 12.59 1.40 6.53
N ALA A 183 12.08 0.16 6.55
CA ALA A 183 11.00 -0.30 5.67
C ALA A 183 9.77 0.61 5.71
N ARG A 184 9.09 0.67 4.58
CA ARG A 184 7.77 1.29 4.39
C ARG A 184 6.84 0.29 3.71
N GLY A 185 5.62 0.72 3.45
CA GLY A 185 4.64 -0.10 2.75
C GLY A 185 4.79 -0.06 1.23
N THR A 186 3.95 -0.86 0.58
CA THR A 186 3.82 -0.91 -0.88
C THR A 186 2.49 -0.28 -1.30
N ILE A 187 2.53 0.70 -2.20
CA ILE A 187 1.37 1.46 -2.68
C ILE A 187 0.90 0.86 -4.01
N ALA A 188 -0.29 0.26 -4.01
CA ALA A 188 -0.89 -0.34 -5.19
C ALA A 188 -1.74 0.70 -5.93
N LEU A 189 -1.30 1.07 -7.13
CA LEU A 189 -1.93 2.10 -7.94
C LEU A 189 -2.67 1.53 -9.13
N THR A 190 -3.91 1.99 -9.30
CA THR A 190 -4.62 1.92 -10.57
C THR A 190 -4.15 3.04 -11.51
N GLY A 191 -4.55 2.99 -12.78
CA GLY A 191 -4.19 4.03 -13.75
C GLY A 191 -5.36 4.89 -14.19
N TYR A 192 -6.59 4.33 -14.13
CA TYR A 192 -7.76 5.10 -14.48
C TYR A 192 -7.97 6.24 -13.49
N ASN A 193 -8.38 7.39 -13.99
CA ASN A 193 -8.51 8.65 -13.23
C ASN A 193 -7.19 9.28 -12.77
N GLY A 194 -6.08 8.55 -12.79
CA GLY A 194 -4.74 9.01 -12.43
C GLY A 194 -4.22 8.43 -11.12
N ILE A 195 -3.08 8.96 -10.62
CA ILE A 195 -2.38 8.46 -9.44
C ILE A 195 -2.18 9.57 -8.40
N LEU A 196 -2.19 9.22 -7.11
CA LEU A 196 -1.85 10.11 -6.00
C LEU A 196 -2.67 11.42 -5.96
N GLY A 197 -3.83 11.46 -6.62
CA GLY A 197 -4.69 12.65 -6.78
C GLY A 197 -4.37 13.49 -8.03
N TYR A 198 -3.34 13.13 -8.79
CA TYR A 198 -3.00 13.76 -10.08
C TYR A 198 -3.77 13.10 -11.22
N ARG A 199 -4.30 13.92 -12.14
CA ARG A 199 -5.16 13.46 -13.24
C ARG A 199 -4.32 12.96 -14.43
N THR A 200 -3.57 11.87 -14.20
CA THR A 200 -2.60 11.30 -15.16
C THR A 200 -3.17 10.17 -16.02
N ASP A 201 -4.48 9.90 -15.96
CA ASP A 201 -5.13 9.01 -16.92
C ASP A 201 -5.00 9.57 -18.33
N ILE A 202 -4.58 8.75 -19.28
CA ILE A 202 -4.38 9.15 -20.68
C ILE A 202 -5.64 9.74 -21.32
N ALA A 203 -6.83 9.41 -20.83
CA ALA A 203 -8.09 9.98 -21.28
C ALA A 203 -8.14 11.51 -21.14
N TYR A 204 -7.50 12.08 -20.09
CA TYR A 204 -7.41 13.51 -19.93
C TYR A 204 -6.54 14.20 -21.01
N LYS A 205 -5.55 13.51 -21.56
CA LYS A 205 -4.73 14.01 -22.67
C LYS A 205 -5.43 13.88 -23.99
N THR A 206 -5.94 12.70 -24.31
CA THR A 206 -6.55 12.40 -25.62
C THR A 206 -7.94 12.98 -25.77
N ARG A 207 -8.63 13.25 -24.68
CA ARG A 207 -10.04 13.63 -24.63
C ARG A 207 -10.97 12.55 -25.18
N GLU A 208 -10.51 11.30 -25.21
CA GLU A 208 -11.26 10.15 -25.68
C GLU A 208 -11.69 9.28 -24.49
N ASN A 209 -12.90 8.71 -24.58
CA ASN A 209 -13.47 7.80 -23.57
C ASN A 209 -13.52 8.40 -22.14
N LEU A 210 -13.66 9.70 -22.02
CA LEU A 210 -13.85 10.38 -20.73
C LEU A 210 -15.14 9.91 -20.06
N THR A 211 -15.07 9.68 -18.77
CA THR A 211 -16.27 9.56 -17.93
C THR A 211 -16.95 10.93 -17.77
N ALA A 212 -18.21 10.94 -17.32
CA ALA A 212 -18.92 12.18 -17.06
C ALA A 212 -18.19 13.06 -16.02
N ASP A 213 -17.61 12.43 -14.99
CA ASP A 213 -16.87 13.13 -13.92
C ASP A 213 -15.55 13.71 -14.46
N GLN A 214 -14.83 12.95 -15.29
CA GLN A 214 -13.60 13.45 -15.93
C GLN A 214 -13.89 14.63 -16.84
N GLN A 215 -14.97 14.57 -17.64
CA GLN A 215 -15.38 15.68 -18.50
C GLN A 215 -15.77 16.90 -17.66
N ALA A 216 -16.59 16.74 -16.63
CA ALA A 216 -17.01 17.82 -15.77
C ALA A 216 -15.80 18.48 -15.06
N TRP A 217 -14.84 17.68 -14.63
CA TRP A 217 -13.61 18.18 -14.03
C TRP A 217 -12.79 19.01 -15.03
N LEU A 218 -12.63 18.53 -16.27
CA LEU A 218 -11.92 19.27 -17.33
C LEU A 218 -12.61 20.59 -17.70
N ASP A 219 -13.94 20.60 -17.73
CA ASP A 219 -14.72 21.81 -17.99
C ASP A 219 -14.51 22.87 -16.90
N ALA A 220 -14.29 22.43 -15.67
CA ALA A 220 -13.96 23.28 -14.52
C ALA A 220 -12.48 23.71 -14.48
N HIS A 221 -11.61 23.04 -15.24
CA HIS A 221 -10.16 23.31 -15.28
C HIS A 221 -9.68 23.54 -16.72
N PRO A 222 -10.09 24.63 -17.38
CA PRO A 222 -9.80 24.88 -18.80
C PRO A 222 -8.30 25.03 -19.10
N ASP A 223 -7.50 25.42 -18.10
CA ASP A 223 -6.04 25.60 -18.21
C ASP A 223 -5.25 24.33 -17.86
N PHE A 224 -5.93 23.19 -17.70
CA PHE A 224 -5.29 21.91 -17.36
C PHE A 224 -4.25 21.50 -18.41
N ASP A 225 -3.05 21.19 -17.93
CA ASP A 225 -1.91 20.71 -18.73
C ASP A 225 -1.51 19.31 -18.26
N TYR A 226 -1.84 18.31 -19.06
CA TYR A 226 -1.59 16.90 -18.76
C TYR A 226 -0.10 16.59 -18.52
N ASP A 227 0.79 17.17 -19.32
CA ASP A 227 2.21 16.83 -19.23
C ASP A 227 2.82 17.40 -17.94
N LYS A 228 2.40 18.61 -17.53
CA LYS A 228 2.77 19.17 -16.21
C LYS A 228 2.20 18.36 -15.05
N GLU A 229 0.96 17.90 -15.16
CA GLU A 229 0.33 17.06 -14.15
C GLU A 229 1.12 15.76 -13.95
N CYS A 230 1.58 15.13 -15.04
CA CYS A 230 2.46 13.96 -14.98
C CYS A 230 3.83 14.27 -14.37
N GLU A 231 4.41 15.44 -14.67
CA GLU A 231 5.69 15.86 -14.06
C GLU A 231 5.56 16.03 -12.55
N GLU A 232 4.50 16.67 -12.07
CA GLU A 232 4.25 16.84 -10.63
C GLU A 232 3.96 15.50 -9.94
N ALA A 233 3.12 14.64 -10.54
CA ALA A 233 2.88 13.29 -10.04
C ALA A 233 4.17 12.49 -9.87
N LYS A 234 5.06 12.59 -10.87
CA LYS A 234 6.37 11.93 -10.84
C LYS A 234 7.26 12.46 -9.71
N LYS A 235 7.32 13.77 -9.49
CA LYS A 235 8.10 14.36 -8.39
C LYS A 235 7.63 13.83 -7.02
N VAL A 236 6.33 13.78 -6.83
CA VAL A 236 5.74 13.22 -5.59
C VAL A 236 6.05 11.75 -5.45
N ALA A 237 5.89 10.95 -6.51
CA ALA A 237 6.24 9.53 -6.49
C ALA A 237 7.74 9.30 -6.20
N ASP A 238 8.63 10.15 -6.73
CA ASP A 238 10.06 10.05 -6.45
C ASP A 238 10.39 10.39 -4.98
N ALA A 239 9.70 11.35 -4.37
CA ALA A 239 9.84 11.69 -2.96
C ALA A 239 9.33 10.54 -2.05
N ILE A 240 8.17 9.98 -2.37
CA ILE A 240 7.60 8.81 -1.66
C ILE A 240 8.60 7.64 -1.69
N LYS A 241 9.21 7.34 -2.84
CA LYS A 241 10.25 6.29 -2.94
C LYS A 241 11.50 6.63 -2.14
N ALA A 242 11.90 7.90 -2.09
CA ALA A 242 13.06 8.33 -1.31
C ALA A 242 12.88 8.11 0.20
N ASP A 243 11.65 8.14 0.69
CA ASP A 243 11.31 7.81 2.07
C ASP A 243 11.20 6.29 2.33
N GLY A 244 11.39 5.45 1.30
CA GLY A 244 11.44 3.98 1.43
C GLY A 244 10.16 3.25 1.01
N TRP A 245 9.11 3.96 0.59
CA TRP A 245 7.90 3.34 0.03
C TRP A 245 8.17 2.71 -1.33
N LYS A 246 7.39 1.68 -1.66
CA LYS A 246 7.39 1.03 -2.97
C LYS A 246 6.06 1.18 -3.67
N PHE A 247 6.05 1.01 -4.99
CA PHE A 247 4.83 0.99 -5.77
C PHE A 247 4.56 -0.41 -6.33
N ALA A 248 3.28 -0.72 -6.51
CA ALA A 248 2.79 -1.94 -7.14
C ALA A 248 1.71 -1.62 -8.18
N SER A 249 1.53 -2.51 -9.14
CA SER A 249 0.36 -2.47 -10.01
C SER A 249 -0.88 -2.96 -9.26
N HIS A 250 -1.96 -2.17 -9.31
CA HIS A 250 -3.30 -2.60 -8.89
C HIS A 250 -4.21 -2.87 -10.09
N THR A 251 -3.62 -3.24 -11.23
CA THR A 251 -4.17 -3.19 -12.57
C THR A 251 -4.50 -1.75 -13.02
N TRP A 252 -4.55 -1.47 -14.32
CA TRP A 252 -4.87 -0.12 -14.79
C TRP A 252 -6.33 0.25 -14.50
N GLY A 253 -7.24 -0.65 -14.79
CA GLY A 253 -8.68 -0.44 -14.70
C GLY A 253 -9.35 -1.07 -13.49
N HIS A 254 -8.60 -1.42 -12.43
CA HIS A 254 -9.13 -2.11 -11.25
C HIS A 254 -9.93 -3.37 -11.63
N ILE A 255 -9.38 -4.20 -12.54
CA ILE A 255 -10.11 -5.34 -13.12
C ILE A 255 -10.13 -6.56 -12.20
N ARG A 256 -11.17 -7.37 -12.32
CA ARG A 256 -11.27 -8.69 -11.66
C ARG A 256 -10.40 -9.70 -12.40
N ILE A 257 -9.11 -9.77 -12.05
CA ILE A 257 -8.11 -10.52 -12.79
C ILE A 257 -8.40 -12.03 -12.87
N GLY A 258 -9.00 -12.60 -11.83
CA GLY A 258 -9.42 -14.01 -11.81
C GLY A 258 -10.46 -14.32 -12.86
N ASP A 259 -11.42 -13.41 -13.07
CA ASP A 259 -12.55 -13.55 -14.01
C ASP A 259 -12.20 -13.07 -15.43
N ALA A 260 -11.23 -12.15 -15.56
CA ALA A 260 -10.88 -11.52 -16.84
C ALA A 260 -10.25 -12.51 -17.82
N SER A 261 -10.50 -12.32 -19.12
CA SER A 261 -9.77 -13.05 -20.16
C SER A 261 -8.30 -12.62 -20.21
N LEU A 262 -7.43 -13.50 -20.72
CA LEU A 262 -6.02 -13.16 -20.93
C LEU A 262 -5.86 -11.90 -21.78
N GLU A 263 -6.64 -11.73 -22.85
CA GLU A 263 -6.61 -10.54 -23.69
C GLU A 263 -6.95 -9.25 -22.91
N SER A 264 -7.93 -9.32 -22.01
CA SER A 264 -8.28 -8.19 -21.15
C SER A 264 -7.16 -7.85 -20.19
N ILE A 265 -6.51 -8.85 -19.59
CA ILE A 265 -5.37 -8.68 -18.71
C ILE A 265 -4.19 -8.06 -19.47
N GLN A 266 -3.92 -8.52 -20.70
CA GLN A 266 -2.86 -7.97 -21.54
C GLN A 266 -3.08 -6.48 -21.83
N LYS A 267 -4.26 -6.10 -22.28
CA LYS A 267 -4.60 -4.70 -22.55
C LYS A 267 -4.52 -3.80 -21.31
N ASP A 268 -4.98 -4.31 -20.18
CA ASP A 268 -4.94 -3.57 -18.92
C ASP A 268 -3.49 -3.39 -18.43
N THR A 269 -2.71 -4.46 -18.43
CA THR A 269 -1.29 -4.43 -18.04
C THR A 269 -0.46 -3.52 -18.96
N GLU A 270 -0.67 -3.59 -20.28
CA GLU A 270 -0.01 -2.71 -21.25
C GLU A 270 -0.29 -1.23 -20.95
N LYS A 271 -1.53 -0.89 -20.58
CA LYS A 271 -1.88 0.47 -20.19
C LYS A 271 -1.15 0.88 -18.89
N TRP A 272 -1.14 0.02 -17.88
CA TRP A 272 -0.45 0.31 -16.63
C TRP A 272 1.04 0.54 -16.87
N LEU A 273 1.68 -0.34 -17.62
CA LEU A 273 3.11 -0.23 -17.96
C LEU A 273 3.43 0.99 -18.83
N SER A 274 2.47 1.43 -19.66
CA SER A 274 2.66 2.59 -20.54
C SER A 274 2.43 3.93 -19.86
N TYR A 275 1.52 4.02 -18.89
CA TYR A 275 1.05 5.29 -18.36
C TYR A 275 1.28 5.47 -16.85
N VAL A 276 1.38 4.40 -16.06
CA VAL A 276 1.67 4.48 -14.62
C VAL A 276 3.14 4.20 -14.34
N ALA A 277 3.69 3.11 -14.87
CA ALA A 277 5.07 2.72 -14.62
C ALA A 277 6.11 3.84 -14.89
N PRO A 278 6.01 4.68 -15.94
CA PRO A 278 6.95 5.78 -16.16
C PRO A 278 6.93 6.85 -15.07
N LEU A 279 5.80 6.99 -14.36
CA LEU A 279 5.64 7.98 -13.29
C LEU A 279 6.22 7.48 -11.96
N VAL A 280 6.11 6.17 -11.69
CA VAL A 280 6.52 5.58 -10.42
C VAL A 280 7.86 4.84 -10.48
N GLY A 281 8.43 4.62 -11.67
CA GLY A 281 9.73 3.97 -11.88
C GLY A 281 9.64 2.46 -12.11
N GLY A 282 8.45 1.94 -12.46
CA GLY A 282 8.22 0.50 -12.66
C GLY A 282 8.02 -0.26 -11.35
N THR A 283 7.71 -1.54 -11.45
CA THR A 283 7.55 -2.45 -10.30
C THR A 283 7.60 -3.91 -10.76
N ASP A 284 7.99 -4.78 -9.86
CA ASP A 284 7.92 -6.24 -9.98
C ASP A 284 6.75 -6.84 -9.18
N THR A 285 5.95 -5.99 -8.56
CA THR A 285 4.85 -6.37 -7.66
C THR A 285 3.49 -6.05 -8.27
N ILE A 286 2.58 -7.02 -8.24
CA ILE A 286 1.17 -6.83 -8.56
C ILE A 286 0.30 -7.20 -7.36
N ILE A 287 -0.57 -6.29 -6.99
CA ILE A 287 -1.57 -6.45 -5.94
C ILE A 287 -2.93 -6.54 -6.64
N PHE A 288 -3.59 -7.67 -6.50
CA PHE A 288 -4.81 -7.94 -7.26
C PHE A 288 -6.01 -7.16 -6.72
N ALA A 289 -6.66 -6.43 -7.61
CA ALA A 289 -7.89 -5.72 -7.31
C ALA A 289 -9.02 -6.69 -6.90
N HIS A 290 -9.94 -6.23 -6.07
CA HIS A 290 -11.05 -7.00 -5.49
C HIS A 290 -10.59 -8.23 -4.70
N GLY A 291 -9.33 -8.30 -4.31
CA GLY A 291 -8.78 -9.43 -3.57
C GLY A 291 -8.73 -10.75 -4.35
N GLN A 292 -8.93 -10.69 -5.67
CA GLN A 292 -8.91 -11.88 -6.51
C GLN A 292 -7.52 -12.49 -6.64
N ASP A 293 -7.46 -13.68 -7.24
CA ASP A 293 -6.26 -14.45 -7.44
C ASP A 293 -6.30 -15.22 -8.77
N LEU A 294 -5.17 -15.81 -9.16
CA LEU A 294 -5.03 -16.54 -10.42
C LEU A 294 -5.24 -18.05 -10.29
N ALA A 295 -5.10 -18.61 -9.10
CA ALA A 295 -5.15 -20.07 -8.88
C ALA A 295 -5.72 -20.42 -7.49
N ASP A 296 -6.53 -19.56 -6.92
CA ASP A 296 -7.02 -19.67 -5.54
C ASP A 296 -5.84 -19.87 -4.58
N TRP A 297 -5.83 -20.94 -3.77
CA TRP A 297 -4.73 -21.24 -2.86
C TRP A 297 -3.68 -22.20 -3.44
N HIS A 298 -3.83 -22.66 -4.70
CA HIS A 298 -2.88 -23.57 -5.35
C HIS A 298 -1.62 -22.81 -5.81
N ASP A 299 -0.52 -23.56 -5.97
CA ASP A 299 0.70 -23.01 -6.55
C ASP A 299 0.47 -22.54 -7.99
N TYR A 300 1.11 -21.43 -8.35
CA TYR A 300 1.14 -21.00 -9.74
C TYR A 300 2.05 -21.92 -10.56
N SER A 301 1.61 -22.27 -11.76
CA SER A 301 2.35 -23.12 -12.67
C SER A 301 2.43 -22.50 -14.07
N SER A 302 3.35 -23.02 -14.89
CA SER A 302 3.47 -22.60 -16.30
C SER A 302 2.21 -22.89 -17.15
N ASP A 303 1.32 -23.76 -16.68
CA ASP A 303 0.05 -24.05 -17.36
C ASP A 303 -0.98 -22.94 -17.14
N ASN A 304 -0.77 -22.06 -16.17
CA ASN A 304 -1.59 -20.87 -15.96
C ASN A 304 -1.11 -19.75 -16.89
N GLU A 305 -1.82 -19.54 -17.99
CA GLU A 305 -1.45 -18.54 -19.01
C GLU A 305 -1.46 -17.11 -18.50
N LYS A 306 -2.32 -16.76 -17.51
CA LYS A 306 -2.35 -15.43 -16.88
C LYS A 306 -1.08 -15.20 -16.05
N PHE A 307 -0.69 -16.17 -15.23
CA PHE A 307 0.55 -16.13 -14.47
C PHE A 307 1.76 -16.03 -15.40
N THR A 308 1.82 -16.90 -16.42
CA THR A 308 2.94 -16.90 -17.39
C THR A 308 3.07 -15.55 -18.11
N TYR A 309 1.95 -14.94 -18.48
CA TYR A 309 1.95 -13.61 -19.08
C TYR A 309 2.47 -12.56 -18.10
N LEU A 310 1.92 -12.47 -16.88
CA LEU A 310 2.34 -11.48 -15.88
C LEU A 310 3.83 -11.63 -15.52
N LYS A 311 4.32 -12.87 -15.41
CA LYS A 311 5.75 -13.14 -15.26
C LYS A 311 6.58 -12.56 -16.41
N SER A 312 6.11 -12.72 -17.65
CA SER A 312 6.81 -12.18 -18.83
C SER A 312 6.83 -10.64 -18.86
N GLN A 313 5.96 -9.99 -18.09
CA GLN A 313 5.94 -8.53 -17.91
C GLN A 313 6.82 -8.06 -16.74
N GLY A 314 7.51 -8.97 -16.04
CA GLY A 314 8.41 -8.65 -14.95
C GLY A 314 7.81 -8.73 -13.55
N PHE A 315 6.55 -9.13 -13.41
CA PHE A 315 5.95 -9.32 -12.09
C PHE A 315 6.47 -10.60 -11.43
N ASN A 316 6.97 -10.45 -10.22
CA ASN A 316 7.56 -11.53 -9.42
C ASN A 316 6.84 -11.71 -8.08
N PHE A 317 6.23 -10.64 -7.56
CA PHE A 317 5.48 -10.62 -6.30
C PHE A 317 4.00 -10.45 -6.59
N PHE A 318 3.19 -11.37 -6.04
CA PHE A 318 1.75 -11.46 -6.29
C PHE A 318 1.01 -11.43 -4.96
N CYS A 319 0.13 -10.43 -4.76
CA CYS A 319 -0.62 -10.28 -3.52
C CYS A 319 -2.11 -10.28 -3.80
N ASN A 320 -2.81 -11.23 -3.20
CA ASN A 320 -4.27 -11.33 -3.19
C ASN A 320 -4.83 -10.99 -1.79
N VAL A 321 -6.13 -10.98 -1.63
CA VAL A 321 -6.77 -10.97 -0.32
C VAL A 321 -7.25 -12.38 -0.02
N ASP A 322 -6.86 -12.91 1.13
CA ASP A 322 -7.50 -14.06 1.71
C ASP A 322 -7.83 -13.77 3.18
N SER A 323 -8.67 -14.58 3.77
CA SER A 323 -9.08 -14.36 5.16
C SER A 323 -8.23 -15.12 6.17
N SER A 324 -7.12 -15.72 5.71
CA SER A 324 -6.16 -16.39 6.57
C SER A 324 -5.33 -15.37 7.34
N GLN A 325 -4.97 -15.71 8.56
CA GLN A 325 -4.04 -14.88 9.35
C GLN A 325 -2.68 -14.80 8.68
N TYR A 326 -2.21 -15.91 8.12
CA TYR A 326 -0.95 -16.04 7.42
C TYR A 326 -1.14 -16.84 6.14
N PHE A 327 -0.65 -16.31 5.03
CA PHE A 327 -0.55 -17.01 3.77
C PHE A 327 0.67 -16.50 2.99
N LEU A 328 1.69 -17.35 2.88
CA LEU A 328 2.92 -17.03 2.16
C LEU A 328 3.37 -18.24 1.33
N GLN A 329 3.65 -18.00 0.06
CA GLN A 329 4.28 -18.96 -0.84
C GLN A 329 5.53 -18.32 -1.44
N ILE A 330 6.69 -18.80 -1.04
CA ILE A 330 7.97 -18.48 -1.70
C ILE A 330 8.32 -19.67 -2.58
N ARG A 331 8.49 -19.43 -3.86
CA ARG A 331 8.88 -20.42 -4.86
C ARG A 331 10.13 -19.91 -5.58
N ASP A 332 10.77 -20.78 -6.32
CA ASP A 332 11.99 -20.43 -7.04
C ASP A 332 11.85 -19.19 -7.93
N ASN A 333 10.69 -19.00 -8.56
CA ASN A 333 10.49 -17.92 -9.54
C ASN A 333 9.38 -16.93 -9.20
N TYR A 334 8.76 -17.03 -8.03
CA TYR A 334 7.77 -16.04 -7.56
C TYR A 334 7.61 -16.05 -6.04
N VAL A 335 7.11 -14.93 -5.53
CA VAL A 335 6.62 -14.77 -4.16
C VAL A 335 5.14 -14.43 -4.22
N ARG A 336 4.33 -15.05 -3.38
CA ARG A 336 2.89 -14.78 -3.26
C ARG A 336 2.51 -14.66 -1.80
N GLN A 337 1.79 -13.60 -1.46
CA GLN A 337 1.32 -13.37 -0.11
C GLN A 337 -0.15 -12.95 -0.09
N GLY A 338 -0.96 -13.62 0.74
CA GLY A 338 -2.32 -13.23 1.05
C GLY A 338 -2.35 -12.08 2.05
N ARG A 339 -3.27 -11.14 1.84
CA ARG A 339 -3.38 -9.92 2.63
C ARG A 339 -4.66 -9.91 3.47
N ARG A 340 -4.60 -9.22 4.60
CA ARG A 340 -5.71 -9.02 5.54
C ARG A 340 -6.15 -7.58 5.49
N ASN A 341 -7.43 -7.35 5.21
CA ASN A 341 -8.00 -6.00 5.23
C ASN A 341 -8.09 -5.46 6.65
N LEU A 342 -7.63 -4.22 6.83
CA LEU A 342 -7.91 -3.39 8.00
C LEU A 342 -8.77 -2.22 7.52
N ASP A 343 -10.07 -2.40 7.55
CA ASP A 343 -11.08 -1.48 7.04
C ASP A 343 -12.29 -1.43 7.97
N GLY A 344 -13.22 -0.53 7.68
CA GLY A 344 -14.41 -0.35 8.52
C GLY A 344 -15.25 -1.61 8.64
N TYR A 345 -15.37 -2.39 7.53
CA TYR A 345 -16.11 -3.65 7.56
C TYR A 345 -15.46 -4.67 8.50
N ARG A 346 -14.14 -4.78 8.46
CA ARG A 346 -13.38 -5.68 9.36
C ARG A 346 -13.54 -5.26 10.80
N LEU A 347 -13.26 -4.00 11.13
CA LEU A 347 -13.35 -3.47 12.49
C LEU A 347 -14.76 -3.63 13.07
N TRP A 348 -15.78 -3.31 12.26
CA TRP A 348 -17.17 -3.46 12.68
C TRP A 348 -17.53 -4.90 13.04
N ASN A 349 -17.15 -5.86 12.16
CA ASN A 349 -17.45 -7.27 12.39
C ASN A 349 -16.64 -7.87 13.54
N ASP A 350 -15.43 -7.39 13.78
CA ASP A 350 -14.61 -7.85 14.90
C ASP A 350 -15.17 -7.37 16.25
N VAL A 351 -15.90 -6.24 16.26
CA VAL A 351 -16.60 -5.74 17.47
C VAL A 351 -17.99 -6.32 17.64
N HIS A 352 -18.77 -6.43 16.54
CA HIS A 352 -20.20 -6.77 16.60
C HIS A 352 -20.53 -8.17 16.08
N GLY A 353 -19.60 -8.83 15.42
CA GLY A 353 -19.77 -10.16 14.83
C GLY A 353 -19.37 -11.31 15.77
N GLU A 354 -19.49 -12.52 15.25
CA GLU A 354 -19.15 -13.74 16.01
C GLU A 354 -17.63 -14.04 16.02
N LYS A 355 -16.85 -13.44 15.12
CA LYS A 355 -15.42 -13.75 14.93
C LYS A 355 -14.61 -12.45 14.96
N ASN A 356 -13.68 -12.39 15.88
CA ASN A 356 -12.64 -11.35 15.88
C ASN A 356 -11.40 -11.89 15.13
N ARG A 357 -11.14 -11.33 13.95
CA ARG A 357 -10.05 -11.77 13.07
C ARG A 357 -8.79 -10.94 13.21
N THR A 358 -8.82 -9.83 13.97
CA THR A 358 -7.66 -8.96 14.20
C THR A 358 -7.17 -8.99 15.64
N SER A 359 -7.68 -9.92 16.47
CA SER A 359 -7.33 -10.04 17.90
C SER A 359 -5.85 -10.36 18.18
N ASP A 360 -5.11 -10.85 17.19
CA ASP A 360 -3.67 -11.02 17.24
C ASP A 360 -2.91 -9.71 17.05
N LEU A 361 -3.52 -8.72 16.38
CA LEU A 361 -2.94 -7.41 16.08
C LEU A 361 -3.27 -6.39 17.17
N PHE A 362 -4.56 -6.30 17.53
CA PHE A 362 -5.09 -5.31 18.48
C PHE A 362 -6.47 -5.71 19.02
N ASP A 363 -6.96 -4.96 20.00
CA ASP A 363 -8.35 -5.03 20.46
C ASP A 363 -9.23 -4.07 19.65
N ALA A 364 -10.04 -4.61 18.73
CA ALA A 364 -10.91 -3.83 17.85
C ALA A 364 -11.92 -2.93 18.62
N THR A 365 -12.27 -3.28 19.87
CA THR A 365 -13.19 -2.46 20.69
C THR A 365 -12.58 -1.13 21.13
N GLN A 366 -11.24 -1.03 21.13
CA GLN A 366 -10.51 0.19 21.45
C GLN A 366 -10.22 1.03 20.21
N ILE A 367 -10.35 0.43 19.03
CA ILE A 367 -10.00 1.02 17.75
C ILE A 367 -11.21 1.66 17.07
N LEU A 368 -12.34 0.94 17.01
CA LEU A 368 -13.52 1.32 16.23
C LEU A 368 -13.94 2.76 16.51
N ASP A 369 -14.03 3.56 15.45
CA ASP A 369 -14.46 4.96 15.54
C ASP A 369 -15.94 5.04 15.94
N PRO A 370 -16.30 5.81 16.98
CA PRO A 370 -17.70 5.96 17.42
C PRO A 370 -18.61 6.60 16.37
N ALA A 371 -18.07 7.27 15.35
CA ALA A 371 -18.83 7.77 14.22
C ALA A 371 -19.38 6.65 13.31
N ARG A 372 -18.84 5.42 13.42
CA ARG A 372 -19.41 4.24 12.76
C ARG A 372 -20.61 3.72 13.53
N THR A 373 -21.78 4.25 13.24
CA THR A 373 -23.03 3.89 13.93
C THR A 373 -23.76 2.72 13.27
N ASP A 374 -23.40 2.37 12.04
CA ASP A 374 -23.97 1.30 11.24
C ASP A 374 -22.94 0.78 10.21
N MET A 375 -23.18 -0.42 9.69
CA MET A 375 -22.42 -1.00 8.60
C MET A 375 -23.36 -1.45 7.49
N PRO A 376 -23.26 -0.88 6.28
CA PRO A 376 -24.02 -1.35 5.14
C PRO A 376 -23.70 -2.82 4.82
N PRO A 377 -24.66 -3.62 4.30
CA PRO A 377 -24.38 -4.97 3.84
C PRO A 377 -23.43 -4.94 2.62
N LEU A 378 -22.65 -6.03 2.44
CA LEU A 378 -21.78 -6.24 1.29
C LEU A 378 -22.59 -6.54 0.04
#